data_fbe29e3bce0a82134df5fb06caf9ed3a
#
_entry.id   fbe29e3bce0a82134df5fb06caf9ed3a
#
_cell.length_a   1.000
_cell.length_b   1.000
_cell.length_c   1.000
_cell.angle_alpha   90.00
_cell.angle_beta   90.00
_cell.angle_gamma   90.00
#
_symmetry.space_group_name_H-M   'P 1'
#
loop_
_entity.id
_entity.type
_entity.pdbx_description
1 polymer ?
#
loop_
_entity_poly.entity_id
_entity_poly.type
_entity_poly.pdbx_seq_one_letter_code
_entity_poly.pdbx_strand_id
1 'polypeptide(L)'
;ETNIRKDAFIYTKAMDIIMSELLDKTDKRTKYCGLFTSDDIGKNVCVMGWCQRQRDLGSLIFIDLRDRTGIVQLSFNEETPEDVYQLAFRTRAEYVICAKGIVRHRGEGAVNKNMPTGEVEIAVSEMKWLSSSLTPPFAIVEDSDVRPELRLKYRYLDLRRPDMQNNIMARSRITKLVRDYFDENGFIEIETPNLIKPTPEGARDYLVPSRVHPGSFYALPQSPQLYKQLLMLSGFDRYIQIARCYRDEDLRADRQPEFTQIDEEMSFVTQDDIIEINEGLLKKLFKEFLGIELQTPLPRMTYAQAMERYGSDKPDLRFGFELINISDAVKDSEFKVFSGAVADGGSVRAIKIDGGASFSRKEIDSLTEFVKTYRAKGLAWYKQTMDGAVSSSYAKFMTDEENKKILEKTDFKPGDLLLIVGDTKN
;
A
#
# COMPACT_ATOMS: atom_id res chain seq x y z
N GLU A 1 -35.70 -38.01 -18.49
CA GLU A 1 -34.88 -37.92 -19.73
C GLU A 1 -34.20 -36.54 -19.89
N THR A 2 -34.75 -35.44 -19.37
CA THR A 2 -34.19 -34.08 -19.51
C THR A 2 -32.99 -33.78 -18.57
N ASN A 3 -32.91 -34.44 -17.43
CA ASN A 3 -31.77 -34.27 -16.50
C ASN A 3 -30.53 -35.07 -16.91
N ILE A 4 -30.72 -36.29 -17.46
CA ILE A 4 -29.60 -37.13 -17.91
C ILE A 4 -28.86 -36.49 -19.10
N ARG A 5 -29.56 -35.75 -19.98
CA ARG A 5 -28.92 -35.04 -21.10
C ARG A 5 -28.14 -33.77 -20.62
N LYS A 6 -28.57 -33.11 -19.54
CA LYS A 6 -27.81 -31.99 -18.97
C LYS A 6 -26.53 -32.49 -18.28
N ASP A 7 -26.60 -33.59 -17.56
CA ASP A 7 -25.43 -34.17 -16.89
C ASP A 7 -24.43 -34.75 -17.92
N ALA A 8 -24.89 -35.40 -18.98
CA ALA A 8 -24.05 -35.86 -20.10
C ALA A 8 -23.37 -34.69 -20.82
N PHE A 9 -24.06 -33.56 -20.99
CA PHE A 9 -23.48 -32.35 -21.61
C PHE A 9 -22.45 -31.65 -20.68
N ILE A 10 -22.65 -31.71 -19.37
CA ILE A 10 -21.69 -31.24 -18.37
C ILE A 10 -20.47 -32.16 -18.31
N TYR A 11 -20.69 -33.50 -18.38
CA TYR A 11 -19.60 -34.50 -18.43
C TYR A 11 -18.79 -34.43 -19.72
N THR A 12 -19.41 -34.21 -20.87
CA THR A 12 -18.70 -34.06 -22.14
C THR A 12 -17.91 -32.75 -22.19
N LYS A 13 -18.47 -31.64 -21.68
CA LYS A 13 -17.70 -30.39 -21.50
C LYS A 13 -16.60 -30.52 -20.47
N ALA A 14 -16.77 -31.32 -19.42
CA ALA A 14 -15.72 -31.61 -18.43
C ALA A 14 -14.63 -32.52 -19.05
N MET A 15 -14.94 -33.41 -19.94
CA MET A 15 -13.93 -34.22 -20.67
C MET A 15 -13.14 -33.42 -21.69
N ASP A 16 -13.74 -32.42 -22.35
CA ASP A 16 -13.02 -31.47 -23.22
C ASP A 16 -12.10 -30.50 -22.41
N ILE A 17 -12.30 -30.42 -21.09
CA ILE A 17 -11.48 -29.62 -20.19
C ILE A 17 -10.21 -30.37 -19.72
N ILE A 18 -10.12 -31.70 -19.90
CA ILE A 18 -9.00 -32.53 -19.46
C ILE A 18 -8.17 -33.02 -20.63
N MET A 19 -7.71 -32.13 -21.50
CA MET A 19 -6.48 -32.39 -22.26
C MET A 19 -5.32 -31.70 -21.49
N SER A 20 -4.96 -32.29 -20.35
CA SER A 20 -3.76 -31.89 -19.64
C SER A 20 -2.68 -32.93 -19.89
N GLU A 21 -1.60 -32.54 -20.49
CA GLU A 21 -0.40 -33.36 -20.56
C GLU A 21 0.36 -33.26 -19.24
N LEU A 22 0.82 -34.40 -18.73
CA LEU A 22 1.62 -34.41 -17.51
C LEU A 22 3.06 -33.99 -17.81
N LEU A 23 3.67 -33.32 -16.84
CA LEU A 23 5.09 -33.06 -16.86
C LEU A 23 5.88 -34.37 -16.75
N ASP A 24 6.91 -34.50 -17.55
CA ASP A 24 7.89 -35.59 -17.42
C ASP A 24 9.17 -35.13 -16.72
N LYS A 25 10.11 -36.05 -16.53
CA LYS A 25 11.37 -35.77 -15.81
C LYS A 25 12.26 -34.73 -16.51
N THR A 26 12.05 -34.49 -17.78
CA THR A 26 12.80 -33.52 -18.59
C THR A 26 12.18 -32.13 -18.57
N ASP A 27 10.92 -32.03 -18.18
CA ASP A 27 10.16 -30.79 -18.10
C ASP A 27 10.51 -30.04 -16.80
N LYS A 28 11.72 -29.51 -16.71
CA LYS A 28 12.16 -28.70 -15.58
C LYS A 28 12.32 -27.26 -16.01
N ARG A 29 11.61 -26.34 -15.34
CA ARG A 29 11.81 -24.91 -15.56
C ARG A 29 13.27 -24.54 -15.39
N THR A 30 13.89 -23.95 -16.40
CA THR A 30 15.28 -23.48 -16.37
C THR A 30 15.40 -22.07 -15.83
N LYS A 31 14.44 -21.19 -16.17
CA LYS A 31 14.39 -19.79 -15.74
C LYS A 31 12.95 -19.29 -15.68
N TYR A 32 12.67 -18.30 -14.83
CA TYR A 32 11.37 -17.63 -14.77
C TYR A 32 11.20 -16.64 -15.92
N CYS A 33 9.94 -16.44 -16.36
CA CYS A 33 9.59 -15.69 -17.57
C CYS A 33 10.10 -14.24 -17.57
N GLY A 34 9.96 -13.52 -16.48
CA GLY A 34 10.35 -12.11 -16.38
C GLY A 34 11.84 -11.87 -16.20
N LEU A 35 12.66 -12.92 -16.12
CA LEU A 35 14.10 -12.80 -15.82
C LEU A 35 15.02 -12.98 -17.03
N PHE A 36 14.47 -13.18 -18.23
CA PHE A 36 15.25 -13.34 -19.45
C PHE A 36 15.88 -12.01 -19.89
N THR A 37 17.14 -12.08 -20.30
CA THR A 37 17.93 -10.96 -20.82
C THR A 37 18.66 -11.36 -22.11
N SER A 38 19.34 -10.41 -22.75
CA SER A 38 20.22 -10.68 -23.90
C SER A 38 21.34 -11.68 -23.59
N ASP A 39 21.78 -11.83 -22.34
CA ASP A 39 22.77 -12.83 -21.91
C ASP A 39 22.28 -14.29 -22.01
N ASP A 40 21.00 -14.49 -22.24
CA ASP A 40 20.40 -15.81 -22.39
C ASP A 40 20.29 -16.25 -23.86
N ILE A 41 20.62 -15.39 -24.81
CA ILE A 41 20.56 -15.71 -26.24
C ILE A 41 21.41 -16.95 -26.56
N GLY A 42 20.81 -17.86 -27.34
CA GLY A 42 21.43 -19.14 -27.74
C GLY A 42 21.25 -20.28 -26.73
N LYS A 43 20.71 -20.01 -25.52
CA LYS A 43 20.48 -21.06 -24.52
C LYS A 43 19.19 -21.82 -24.82
N ASN A 44 19.24 -23.15 -24.65
CA ASN A 44 18.05 -24.00 -24.60
C ASN A 44 17.37 -23.82 -23.23
N VAL A 45 16.08 -23.56 -23.24
CA VAL A 45 15.31 -23.26 -22.04
C VAL A 45 13.99 -24.01 -22.00
N CYS A 46 13.51 -24.27 -20.79
CA CYS A 46 12.18 -24.74 -20.52
C CYS A 46 11.47 -23.72 -19.60
N VAL A 47 10.34 -23.19 -20.07
CA VAL A 47 9.53 -22.20 -19.37
C VAL A 47 8.13 -22.73 -19.11
N MET A 48 7.52 -22.27 -18.01
CA MET A 48 6.16 -22.65 -17.64
C MET A 48 5.42 -21.44 -17.08
N GLY A 49 4.17 -21.30 -17.47
CA GLY A 49 3.35 -20.16 -17.04
C GLY A 49 1.96 -20.21 -17.61
N TRP A 50 1.31 -19.07 -17.53
CA TRP A 50 -0.03 -18.84 -18.05
C TRP A 50 0.06 -18.02 -19.34
N CYS A 51 -0.69 -18.43 -20.38
CA CYS A 51 -0.85 -17.64 -21.58
C CYS A 51 -1.62 -16.36 -21.24
N GLN A 52 -0.95 -15.21 -21.22
CA GLN A 52 -1.63 -13.94 -21.03
C GLN A 52 -2.34 -13.49 -22.31
N ARG A 53 -1.68 -13.64 -23.44
CA ARG A 53 -2.20 -13.24 -24.76
C ARG A 53 -1.58 -14.10 -25.84
N GLN A 54 -2.41 -14.51 -26.80
CA GLN A 54 -1.98 -15.13 -28.05
C GLN A 54 -2.27 -14.14 -29.20
N ARG A 55 -1.36 -14.03 -30.15
CA ARG A 55 -1.48 -13.22 -31.36
C ARG A 55 -1.14 -14.09 -32.56
N ASP A 56 -2.06 -14.15 -33.48
CA ASP A 56 -1.89 -14.86 -34.75
C ASP A 56 -1.73 -13.81 -35.86
N LEU A 57 -0.63 -13.85 -36.59
CA LEU A 57 -0.29 -12.96 -37.71
C LEU A 57 -0.17 -13.76 -39.02
N GLY A 58 -0.88 -14.87 -39.13
CA GLY A 58 -0.88 -15.75 -40.31
C GLY A 58 0.20 -16.83 -40.20
N SER A 59 1.42 -16.60 -40.73
CA SER A 59 2.54 -17.56 -40.62
C SER A 59 3.31 -17.50 -39.30
N LEU A 60 2.97 -16.54 -38.42
CA LEU A 60 3.65 -16.31 -37.17
C LEU A 60 2.66 -16.24 -36.00
N ILE A 61 2.87 -17.05 -34.97
CA ILE A 61 2.11 -16.98 -33.72
C ILE A 61 3.02 -16.53 -32.62
N PHE A 62 2.51 -15.63 -31.78
CA PHE A 62 3.17 -15.19 -30.57
C PHE A 62 2.29 -15.47 -29.35
N ILE A 63 2.91 -15.99 -28.29
CA ILE A 63 2.26 -16.17 -26.99
C ILE A 63 3.07 -15.40 -25.94
N ASP A 64 2.42 -14.48 -25.29
CA ASP A 64 2.98 -13.81 -24.10
C ASP A 64 2.75 -14.74 -22.89
N LEU A 65 3.81 -15.44 -22.47
CA LEU A 65 3.78 -16.39 -21.36
C LEU A 65 4.15 -15.64 -20.07
N ARG A 66 3.25 -15.69 -19.09
CA ARG A 66 3.37 -15.01 -17.81
C ARG A 66 3.62 -15.97 -16.66
N ASP A 67 4.52 -15.62 -15.78
CA ASP A 67 4.63 -16.19 -14.45
C ASP A 67 4.72 -15.07 -13.38
N ARG A 68 5.06 -15.41 -12.13
CA ARG A 68 5.13 -14.46 -11.01
C ARG A 68 6.22 -13.38 -11.15
N THR A 69 7.16 -13.53 -12.07
CA THR A 69 8.27 -12.60 -12.27
C THR A 69 8.05 -11.66 -13.45
N GLY A 70 7.09 -11.96 -14.31
CA GLY A 70 6.80 -11.18 -15.50
C GLY A 70 6.44 -12.04 -16.70
N ILE A 71 6.73 -11.52 -17.88
CA ILE A 71 6.31 -12.08 -19.17
C ILE A 71 7.52 -12.33 -20.04
N VAL A 72 7.49 -13.42 -20.83
CA VAL A 72 8.38 -13.65 -21.96
C VAL A 72 7.55 -13.97 -23.19
N GLN A 73 7.97 -13.51 -24.36
CA GLN A 73 7.34 -13.87 -25.64
C GLN A 73 7.83 -15.23 -26.11
N LEU A 74 6.89 -16.12 -26.44
CA LEU A 74 7.12 -17.33 -27.20
C LEU A 74 6.81 -17.04 -28.67
N SER A 75 7.60 -17.54 -29.59
CA SER A 75 7.41 -17.38 -31.02
C SER A 75 7.36 -18.73 -31.74
N PHE A 76 6.45 -18.82 -32.68
CA PHE A 76 6.18 -20.00 -33.53
C PHE A 76 6.10 -19.54 -34.96
N ASN A 77 6.84 -20.21 -35.83
CA ASN A 77 6.96 -19.89 -37.26
C ASN A 77 6.93 -21.18 -38.12
N GLU A 78 7.28 -21.09 -39.39
CA GLU A 78 7.33 -22.20 -40.32
C GLU A 78 8.35 -23.30 -39.95
N GLU A 79 9.34 -22.99 -39.12
CA GLU A 79 10.34 -23.95 -38.60
C GLU A 79 9.81 -24.72 -37.37
N THR A 80 8.69 -24.28 -36.77
CA THR A 80 8.09 -24.94 -35.61
C THR A 80 7.41 -26.23 -36.07
N PRO A 81 7.60 -27.38 -35.38
CA PRO A 81 6.88 -28.61 -35.67
C PRO A 81 5.35 -28.38 -35.76
N GLU A 82 4.69 -28.98 -36.76
CA GLU A 82 3.28 -28.72 -37.08
C GLU A 82 2.34 -28.97 -35.89
N ASP A 83 2.56 -30.01 -35.12
CA ASP A 83 1.78 -30.35 -33.93
C ASP A 83 1.93 -29.26 -32.84
N VAL A 84 3.13 -28.73 -32.63
CA VAL A 84 3.42 -27.63 -31.70
C VAL A 84 2.77 -26.33 -32.20
N TYR A 85 2.85 -26.06 -33.51
CA TYR A 85 2.22 -24.89 -34.13
C TYR A 85 0.70 -24.93 -33.96
N GLN A 86 0.06 -26.10 -34.15
CA GLN A 86 -1.38 -26.29 -33.96
C GLN A 86 -1.78 -26.15 -32.46
N LEU A 87 -0.95 -26.57 -31.54
CA LEU A 87 -1.18 -26.29 -30.12
C LEU A 87 -1.14 -24.79 -29.82
N ALA A 88 -0.14 -24.07 -30.35
CA ALA A 88 -0.02 -22.61 -30.20
C ALA A 88 -1.23 -21.88 -30.79
N PHE A 89 -1.69 -22.28 -31.98
CA PHE A 89 -2.87 -21.70 -32.63
C PHE A 89 -4.16 -21.85 -31.83
N ARG A 90 -4.35 -23.00 -31.19
CA ARG A 90 -5.52 -23.30 -30.35
C ARG A 90 -5.41 -22.78 -28.91
N THR A 91 -4.24 -22.32 -28.49
CA THR A 91 -4.01 -21.76 -27.12
C THR A 91 -4.91 -20.55 -26.94
N ARG A 92 -5.46 -20.41 -25.73
CA ARG A 92 -6.28 -19.26 -25.30
C ARG A 92 -5.74 -18.68 -23.99
N ALA A 93 -6.28 -17.52 -23.64
CA ALA A 93 -5.90 -16.85 -22.41
C ALA A 93 -6.03 -17.76 -21.17
N GLU A 94 -5.07 -17.65 -20.27
CA GLU A 94 -4.95 -18.39 -19.01
C GLU A 94 -4.76 -19.92 -19.15
N TYR A 95 -4.51 -20.44 -20.36
CA TYR A 95 -3.99 -21.81 -20.49
C TYR A 95 -2.63 -21.92 -19.83
N VAL A 96 -2.40 -23.02 -19.13
CA VAL A 96 -1.10 -23.31 -18.49
C VAL A 96 -0.23 -24.08 -19.46
N ILE A 97 0.94 -23.55 -19.76
CA ILE A 97 1.83 -24.03 -20.81
C ILE A 97 3.19 -24.40 -20.22
N CYS A 98 3.74 -25.52 -20.71
CA CYS A 98 5.18 -25.81 -20.66
C CYS A 98 5.70 -25.69 -22.08
N ALA A 99 6.74 -24.88 -22.31
CA ALA A 99 7.37 -24.70 -23.61
C ALA A 99 8.90 -24.84 -23.49
N LYS A 100 9.49 -25.55 -24.46
CA LYS A 100 10.95 -25.65 -24.62
C LYS A 100 11.35 -24.99 -25.92
N GLY A 101 12.52 -24.38 -25.96
CA GLY A 101 13.00 -23.69 -27.13
C GLY A 101 14.34 -23.00 -26.89
N ILE A 102 14.76 -22.22 -27.88
CA ILE A 102 16.01 -21.46 -27.85
C ILE A 102 15.69 -19.97 -27.68
N VAL A 103 16.37 -19.32 -26.76
CA VAL A 103 16.28 -17.86 -26.60
C VAL A 103 16.97 -17.19 -27.78
N ARG A 104 16.28 -16.27 -28.44
CA ARG A 104 16.83 -15.47 -29.53
C ARG A 104 16.52 -13.98 -29.36
N HIS A 105 17.29 -13.15 -30.03
CA HIS A 105 17.02 -11.72 -30.11
C HIS A 105 15.78 -11.48 -30.98
N ARG A 106 14.89 -10.58 -30.58
CA ARG A 106 13.82 -10.08 -31.48
C ARG A 106 14.45 -9.23 -32.58
N GLY A 107 13.93 -9.30 -33.79
CA GLY A 107 14.40 -8.42 -34.86
C GLY A 107 14.38 -6.94 -34.43
N GLU A 108 15.28 -6.12 -35.01
CA GLU A 108 15.48 -4.70 -34.58
C GLU A 108 14.16 -3.88 -34.53
N GLY A 109 13.22 -4.15 -35.45
CA GLY A 109 11.89 -3.51 -35.46
C GLY A 109 10.86 -4.10 -34.49
N ALA A 110 11.18 -5.22 -33.82
CA ALA A 110 10.24 -5.98 -32.97
C ALA A 110 10.57 -5.89 -31.47
N VAL A 111 11.62 -5.15 -31.09
CA VAL A 111 11.99 -4.90 -29.69
C VAL A 111 10.90 -4.12 -28.98
N ASN A 112 10.38 -4.67 -27.88
CA ASN A 112 9.34 -4.02 -27.08
C ASN A 112 9.95 -3.34 -25.83
N LYS A 113 10.16 -2.03 -25.91
CA LYS A 113 10.74 -1.22 -24.83
C LYS A 113 9.88 -1.14 -23.56
N ASN A 114 8.59 -1.49 -23.65
CA ASN A 114 7.66 -1.48 -22.51
C ASN A 114 7.65 -2.81 -21.73
N MET A 115 8.47 -3.76 -22.10
CA MET A 115 8.57 -5.05 -21.45
C MET A 115 10.04 -5.33 -21.05
N PRO A 116 10.33 -5.68 -19.79
CA PRO A 116 11.71 -5.93 -19.34
C PRO A 116 12.45 -6.98 -20.16
N THR A 117 11.73 -8.00 -20.69
CA THR A 117 12.27 -9.05 -21.56
C THR A 117 12.10 -8.73 -23.03
N GLY A 118 11.81 -7.49 -23.39
CA GLY A 118 11.37 -7.10 -24.73
C GLY A 118 12.42 -7.20 -25.84
N GLU A 119 13.70 -7.40 -25.51
CA GLU A 119 14.78 -7.64 -26.45
C GLU A 119 14.85 -9.10 -26.93
N VAL A 120 14.30 -10.03 -26.14
CA VAL A 120 14.41 -11.46 -26.38
C VAL A 120 13.06 -12.14 -26.54
N GLU A 121 13.05 -13.28 -27.20
CA GLU A 121 11.93 -14.19 -27.30
C GLU A 121 12.43 -15.64 -27.30
N ILE A 122 11.55 -16.59 -27.10
CA ILE A 122 11.86 -18.01 -27.14
C ILE A 122 11.29 -18.60 -28.43
N ALA A 123 12.14 -19.05 -29.35
CA ALA A 123 11.75 -19.84 -30.50
C ALA A 123 11.42 -21.26 -30.04
N VAL A 124 10.14 -21.61 -30.04
CA VAL A 124 9.62 -22.84 -29.42
C VAL A 124 9.78 -24.03 -30.35
N SER A 125 10.34 -25.12 -29.82
CA SER A 125 10.42 -26.42 -30.51
C SER A 125 9.52 -27.50 -29.91
N GLU A 126 9.18 -27.39 -28.60
CA GLU A 126 8.29 -28.31 -27.92
C GLU A 126 7.30 -27.52 -27.05
N MET A 127 6.06 -27.93 -27.01
CA MET A 127 5.02 -27.34 -26.19
C MET A 127 4.03 -28.36 -25.68
N LYS A 128 3.59 -28.20 -24.45
CA LYS A 128 2.52 -28.98 -23.81
C LYS A 128 1.50 -28.05 -23.16
N TRP A 129 0.23 -28.37 -23.27
CA TRP A 129 -0.81 -27.80 -22.42
C TRP A 129 -0.86 -28.59 -21.11
N LEU A 130 -0.43 -27.95 -20.01
CA LEU A 130 -0.57 -28.54 -18.69
C LEU A 130 -2.01 -28.42 -18.15
N SER A 131 -2.73 -27.38 -18.57
CA SER A 131 -4.14 -27.22 -18.29
C SER A 131 -4.78 -26.23 -19.26
N SER A 132 -5.94 -26.55 -19.78
CA SER A 132 -6.80 -25.60 -20.48
C SER A 132 -7.59 -24.75 -19.48
N SER A 133 -8.16 -23.64 -19.94
CA SER A 133 -8.97 -22.74 -19.12
C SER A 133 -10.24 -22.30 -19.86
N LEU A 134 -11.30 -22.10 -19.12
CA LEU A 134 -12.45 -21.33 -19.62
C LEU A 134 -12.03 -19.85 -19.77
N THR A 135 -12.76 -19.11 -20.61
CA THR A 135 -12.57 -17.67 -20.75
C THR A 135 -12.69 -16.99 -19.37
N PRO A 136 -11.66 -16.26 -18.91
CA PRO A 136 -11.73 -15.56 -17.63
C PRO A 136 -12.88 -14.53 -17.62
N PRO A 137 -13.54 -14.34 -16.46
CA PRO A 137 -14.64 -13.38 -16.33
C PRO A 137 -14.20 -11.92 -16.38
N PHE A 138 -12.90 -11.67 -16.29
CA PHE A 138 -12.25 -10.36 -16.42
C PHE A 138 -10.80 -10.52 -16.89
N ALA A 139 -10.27 -9.44 -17.46
CA ALA A 139 -8.86 -9.39 -17.87
C ALA A 139 -7.92 -9.34 -16.66
N ILE A 140 -6.82 -10.10 -16.72
CA ILE A 140 -5.77 -10.09 -15.70
C ILE A 140 -4.74 -9.03 -16.08
N VAL A 141 -5.05 -7.80 -15.71
CA VAL A 141 -4.26 -6.60 -15.99
C VAL A 141 -4.13 -5.75 -14.73
N GLU A 142 -3.12 -4.90 -14.70
CA GLU A 142 -2.95 -3.88 -13.67
C GLU A 142 -4.09 -2.85 -13.74
N ASP A 143 -4.38 -2.18 -12.62
CA ASP A 143 -5.38 -1.09 -12.53
C ASP A 143 -6.77 -1.44 -13.10
N SER A 144 -7.24 -2.66 -12.87
CA SER A 144 -8.55 -3.11 -13.31
C SER A 144 -9.68 -2.45 -12.52
N ASP A 145 -10.68 -1.91 -13.23
CA ASP A 145 -11.92 -1.32 -12.71
C ASP A 145 -13.03 -2.35 -12.38
N VAL A 146 -12.69 -3.63 -12.42
CA VAL A 146 -13.64 -4.73 -12.11
C VAL A 146 -14.15 -4.62 -10.68
N ARG A 147 -15.47 -4.74 -10.53
CA ARG A 147 -16.15 -4.66 -9.23
C ARG A 147 -15.58 -5.63 -8.20
N PRO A 148 -15.45 -5.20 -6.93
CA PRO A 148 -14.88 -6.01 -5.85
C PRO A 148 -15.54 -7.39 -5.69
N GLU A 149 -16.87 -7.47 -5.85
CA GLU A 149 -17.63 -8.73 -5.69
C GLU A 149 -17.19 -9.79 -6.71
N LEU A 150 -16.95 -9.39 -7.95
CA LEU A 150 -16.48 -10.31 -8.98
C LEU A 150 -15.03 -10.73 -8.75
N ARG A 151 -14.18 -9.80 -8.33
CA ARG A 151 -12.79 -10.08 -7.94
C ARG A 151 -12.70 -11.04 -6.77
N LEU A 152 -13.55 -10.87 -5.75
CA LEU A 152 -13.63 -11.77 -4.60
C LEU A 152 -14.16 -13.15 -4.98
N LYS A 153 -15.15 -13.23 -5.86
CA LYS A 153 -15.68 -14.50 -6.35
C LYS A 153 -14.63 -15.33 -7.10
N TYR A 154 -13.79 -14.68 -7.89
CA TYR A 154 -12.71 -15.31 -8.64
C TYR A 154 -11.34 -14.88 -8.11
N ARG A 155 -11.18 -14.93 -6.78
CA ARG A 155 -9.99 -14.41 -6.09
C ARG A 155 -8.67 -14.97 -6.61
N TYR A 156 -8.63 -16.24 -7.02
CA TYR A 156 -7.45 -16.86 -7.60
C TYR A 156 -7.03 -16.24 -8.96
N LEU A 157 -7.95 -15.69 -9.73
CA LEU A 157 -7.63 -14.91 -10.94
C LEU A 157 -7.20 -13.49 -10.59
N ASP A 158 -7.89 -12.85 -9.65
CA ASP A 158 -7.53 -11.52 -9.15
C ASP A 158 -6.08 -11.50 -8.59
N LEU A 159 -5.69 -12.56 -7.88
CA LEU A 159 -4.33 -12.73 -7.36
C LEU A 159 -3.24 -12.96 -8.44
N ARG A 160 -3.63 -13.18 -9.70
CA ARG A 160 -2.68 -13.22 -10.84
C ARG A 160 -2.36 -11.84 -11.39
N ARG A 161 -3.11 -10.81 -11.01
CA ARG A 161 -2.86 -9.43 -11.45
C ARG A 161 -1.52 -8.95 -10.88
N PRO A 162 -0.73 -8.17 -11.67
CA PRO A 162 0.60 -7.72 -11.23
C PRO A 162 0.57 -6.93 -9.92
N ASP A 163 -0.38 -5.99 -9.78
CA ASP A 163 -0.56 -5.18 -8.56
C ASP A 163 -0.84 -6.05 -7.32
N MET A 164 -1.71 -7.06 -7.45
CA MET A 164 -2.03 -7.98 -6.35
C MET A 164 -0.86 -8.91 -6.01
N GLN A 165 -0.15 -9.42 -7.01
CA GLN A 165 1.05 -10.23 -6.80
C GLN A 165 2.15 -9.42 -6.13
N ASN A 166 2.38 -8.19 -6.60
CA ASN A 166 3.37 -7.28 -6.03
C ASN A 166 3.09 -7.00 -4.56
N ASN A 167 1.82 -6.78 -4.17
CA ASN A 167 1.45 -6.57 -2.76
C ASN A 167 1.82 -7.78 -1.88
N ILE A 168 1.55 -9.01 -2.36
CA ILE A 168 1.89 -10.23 -1.59
C ILE A 168 3.41 -10.44 -1.52
N MET A 169 4.11 -10.24 -2.63
CA MET A 169 5.58 -10.34 -2.65
C MET A 169 6.24 -9.26 -1.80
N ALA A 170 5.70 -8.02 -1.83
CA ALA A 170 6.14 -6.93 -0.98
C ALA A 170 6.00 -7.29 0.51
N ARG A 171 4.84 -7.80 0.91
CA ARG A 171 4.62 -8.27 2.28
C ARG A 171 5.64 -9.34 2.70
N SER A 172 5.89 -10.32 1.83
CA SER A 172 6.88 -11.38 2.09
C SER A 172 8.28 -10.81 2.28
N ARG A 173 8.69 -9.86 1.41
CA ARG A 173 9.99 -9.20 1.49
C ARG A 173 10.12 -8.34 2.75
N ILE A 174 9.09 -7.55 3.09
CA ILE A 174 9.07 -6.74 4.32
C ILE A 174 9.20 -7.64 5.55
N THR A 175 8.45 -8.73 5.62
CA THR A 175 8.53 -9.68 6.75
C THR A 175 9.94 -10.27 6.90
N LYS A 176 10.58 -10.61 5.78
CA LYS A 176 11.98 -11.08 5.82
C LYS A 176 12.93 -10.00 6.34
N LEU A 177 12.85 -8.78 5.83
CA LEU A 177 13.69 -7.66 6.27
C LEU A 177 13.53 -7.36 7.75
N VAL A 178 12.30 -7.44 8.27
CA VAL A 178 12.01 -7.28 9.70
C VAL A 178 12.71 -8.37 10.52
N ARG A 179 12.58 -9.65 10.12
CA ARG A 179 13.24 -10.77 10.80
C ARG A 179 14.76 -10.63 10.78
N ASP A 180 15.33 -10.33 9.61
CA ASP A 180 16.77 -10.14 9.46
C ASP A 180 17.27 -9.00 10.37
N TYR A 181 16.53 -7.89 10.44
CA TYR A 181 16.91 -6.76 11.29
C TYR A 181 16.90 -7.11 12.78
N PHE A 182 15.84 -7.74 13.26
CA PHE A 182 15.75 -8.07 14.68
C PHE A 182 16.74 -9.17 15.09
N ASP A 183 16.99 -10.16 14.22
CA ASP A 183 18.02 -11.19 14.43
C ASP A 183 19.42 -10.56 14.54
N GLU A 184 19.77 -9.65 13.62
CA GLU A 184 21.03 -8.87 13.65
C GLU A 184 21.19 -8.05 14.96
N ASN A 185 20.08 -7.67 15.60
CA ASN A 185 20.06 -6.91 16.85
C ASN A 185 19.88 -7.81 18.10
N GLY A 186 20.02 -9.13 17.95
CA GLY A 186 20.03 -10.11 19.05
C GLY A 186 18.64 -10.43 19.61
N PHE A 187 17.56 -10.21 18.86
CA PHE A 187 16.22 -10.64 19.23
C PHE A 187 16.00 -12.10 18.87
N ILE A 188 15.20 -12.77 19.69
CA ILE A 188 14.77 -14.15 19.48
C ILE A 188 13.32 -14.13 19.01
N GLU A 189 13.05 -14.68 17.79
CA GLU A 189 11.68 -14.86 17.32
C GLU A 189 11.05 -16.05 18.02
N ILE A 190 9.96 -15.82 18.77
CA ILE A 190 9.26 -16.84 19.54
C ILE A 190 7.78 -16.84 19.16
N GLU A 191 7.29 -17.96 18.64
CA GLU A 191 5.88 -18.16 18.35
C GLU A 191 5.10 -18.50 19.62
N THR A 192 3.95 -17.84 19.81
CA THR A 192 3.06 -18.02 20.98
C THR A 192 1.73 -18.66 20.58
N PRO A 193 1.03 -19.36 21.50
CA PRO A 193 -0.27 -19.95 21.23
C PRO A 193 -1.34 -18.94 20.83
N ASN A 194 -2.24 -19.35 19.92
CA ASN A 194 -3.43 -18.58 19.54
C ASN A 194 -4.70 -19.00 20.30
N LEU A 195 -4.76 -20.20 20.86
CA LEU A 195 -5.87 -20.64 21.71
C LEU A 195 -5.51 -20.36 23.17
N ILE A 196 -5.92 -19.22 23.68
CA ILE A 196 -5.52 -18.72 24.99
C ILE A 196 -6.72 -18.44 25.89
N LYS A 197 -6.48 -17.94 27.09
CA LYS A 197 -7.52 -17.35 27.96
C LYS A 197 -7.84 -15.92 27.51
N PRO A 198 -9.06 -15.43 27.74
CA PRO A 198 -9.39 -14.02 27.54
C PRO A 198 -8.42 -13.11 28.29
N THR A 199 -8.02 -12.02 27.63
CA THR A 199 -7.15 -11.00 28.21
C THR A 199 -7.83 -9.65 28.17
N PRO A 200 -7.80 -8.84 29.26
CA PRO A 200 -8.44 -7.53 29.32
C PRO A 200 -7.60 -6.46 28.62
N GLU A 201 -7.53 -6.49 27.30
CA GLU A 201 -6.70 -5.55 26.49
C GLU A 201 -7.49 -4.42 25.81
N GLY A 202 -8.75 -4.20 26.17
CA GLY A 202 -9.56 -3.08 25.70
C GLY A 202 -10.47 -3.37 24.51
N ALA A 203 -10.15 -4.34 23.64
CA ALA A 203 -11.06 -4.84 22.60
C ALA A 203 -11.88 -6.02 23.11
N ARG A 204 -12.90 -6.43 22.36
CA ARG A 204 -13.59 -7.70 22.61
C ARG A 204 -12.83 -8.86 21.99
N ASP A 205 -12.79 -10.00 22.72
CA ASP A 205 -12.15 -11.21 22.25
C ASP A 205 -13.07 -12.02 21.33
N TYR A 206 -12.50 -12.63 20.29
CA TYR A 206 -13.15 -13.71 19.57
C TYR A 206 -13.07 -14.99 20.39
N LEU A 207 -14.20 -15.62 20.67
CA LEU A 207 -14.30 -16.83 21.47
C LEU A 207 -14.39 -18.07 20.59
N VAL A 208 -13.62 -19.10 20.94
CA VAL A 208 -13.64 -20.43 20.30
C VAL A 208 -14.16 -21.46 21.29
N PRO A 209 -15.34 -22.07 21.07
CA PRO A 209 -15.89 -23.04 22.01
C PRO A 209 -15.03 -24.29 22.07
N SER A 210 -14.81 -24.82 23.30
CA SER A 210 -14.12 -26.07 23.51
C SER A 210 -15.06 -27.25 23.31
N ARG A 211 -14.72 -28.13 22.36
CA ARG A 211 -15.46 -29.40 22.18
C ARG A 211 -15.20 -30.39 23.31
N VAL A 212 -14.02 -30.37 23.91
CA VAL A 212 -13.57 -31.29 24.95
C VAL A 212 -14.14 -30.90 26.32
N HIS A 213 -14.32 -29.62 26.57
CA HIS A 213 -14.84 -29.08 27.83
C HIS A 213 -16.10 -28.24 27.55
N PRO A 214 -17.31 -28.90 27.57
CA PRO A 214 -18.56 -28.19 27.32
C PRO A 214 -18.75 -27.00 28.28
N GLY A 215 -19.16 -25.84 27.73
CA GLY A 215 -19.33 -24.59 28.47
C GLY A 215 -18.04 -23.78 28.67
N SER A 216 -16.90 -24.28 28.23
CA SER A 216 -15.61 -23.58 28.25
C SER A 216 -15.25 -23.06 26.88
N PHE A 217 -14.50 -21.93 26.84
CA PHE A 217 -14.08 -21.28 25.63
C PHE A 217 -12.59 -20.91 25.69
N TYR A 218 -11.95 -20.98 24.54
CA TYR A 218 -10.69 -20.27 24.29
C TYR A 218 -10.99 -18.88 23.74
N ALA A 219 -10.07 -17.96 23.91
CA ALA A 219 -10.06 -16.69 23.21
C ALA A 219 -8.92 -16.65 22.17
N LEU A 220 -9.14 -15.94 21.07
CA LEU A 220 -8.06 -15.61 20.14
C LEU A 220 -7.32 -14.37 20.66
N PRO A 221 -5.97 -14.29 20.53
CA PRO A 221 -5.17 -13.23 21.14
C PRO A 221 -5.41 -11.87 20.48
N GLN A 222 -5.66 -10.84 21.26
CA GLN A 222 -5.64 -9.46 20.83
C GLN A 222 -4.20 -8.97 20.56
N SER A 223 -3.26 -9.50 21.31
CA SER A 223 -1.80 -9.46 21.16
C SER A 223 -1.18 -10.61 21.97
N PRO A 224 0.10 -10.95 21.79
CA PRO A 224 0.79 -11.94 22.60
C PRO A 224 1.23 -11.42 23.99
N GLN A 225 0.57 -10.40 24.54
CA GLN A 225 0.99 -9.63 25.73
C GLN A 225 1.32 -10.51 26.93
N LEU A 226 0.46 -11.48 27.27
CA LEU A 226 0.70 -12.36 28.42
C LEU A 226 1.98 -13.19 28.25
N TYR A 227 2.20 -13.72 27.06
CA TYR A 227 3.34 -14.61 26.79
C TYR A 227 4.65 -13.83 26.69
N LYS A 228 4.69 -12.67 26.08
CA LYS A 228 5.92 -11.88 26.00
C LYS A 228 6.37 -11.38 27.39
N GLN A 229 5.43 -11.05 28.28
CA GLN A 229 5.75 -10.78 29.70
C GLN A 229 6.38 -11.98 30.39
N LEU A 230 5.80 -13.18 30.19
CA LEU A 230 6.39 -14.41 30.75
C LEU A 230 7.78 -14.70 30.18
N LEU A 231 8.00 -14.41 28.90
CA LEU A 231 9.31 -14.58 28.27
C LEU A 231 10.35 -13.62 28.85
N MET A 232 9.98 -12.35 29.10
CA MET A 232 10.85 -11.40 29.81
C MET A 232 11.23 -11.90 31.21
N LEU A 233 10.25 -12.39 31.97
CA LEU A 233 10.49 -12.98 33.29
C LEU A 233 11.34 -14.23 33.26
N SER A 234 11.32 -14.96 32.14
CA SER A 234 12.09 -16.19 31.91
C SER A 234 13.51 -15.94 31.38
N GLY A 235 13.90 -14.68 31.20
CA GLY A 235 15.27 -14.30 30.77
C GLY A 235 15.46 -14.18 29.25
N PHE A 236 14.38 -14.20 28.46
CA PHE A 236 14.43 -13.87 27.02
C PHE A 236 14.33 -12.33 26.89
N ASP A 237 15.39 -11.64 27.12
CA ASP A 237 15.46 -10.18 27.27
C ASP A 237 15.25 -9.38 25.97
N ARG A 238 15.21 -10.06 24.80
CA ARG A 238 14.88 -9.48 23.48
C ARG A 238 14.02 -10.46 22.70
N TYR A 239 12.73 -10.17 22.65
CA TYR A 239 11.71 -10.98 21.97
C TYR A 239 11.15 -10.25 20.79
N ILE A 240 10.88 -11.00 19.71
CA ILE A 240 10.15 -10.55 18.51
C ILE A 240 9.17 -11.64 18.07
N GLN A 241 8.05 -11.23 17.51
CA GLN A 241 7.12 -12.12 16.80
C GLN A 241 6.40 -11.35 15.68
N ILE A 242 6.27 -11.99 14.53
CA ILE A 242 5.32 -11.53 13.49
C ILE A 242 3.97 -12.14 13.87
N ALA A 243 3.28 -11.49 14.80
CA ALA A 243 2.13 -12.03 15.50
C ALA A 243 0.82 -11.82 14.73
N ARG A 244 -0.01 -12.87 14.68
CA ARG A 244 -1.40 -12.76 14.24
C ARG A 244 -2.27 -12.32 15.42
N CYS A 245 -3.00 -11.20 15.25
CA CYS A 245 -3.84 -10.61 16.29
C CYS A 245 -5.29 -10.51 15.82
N TYR A 246 -6.21 -10.58 16.79
CA TYR A 246 -7.65 -10.64 16.56
C TYR A 246 -8.38 -9.68 17.50
N ARG A 247 -9.24 -8.82 16.97
CA ARG A 247 -10.03 -7.87 17.77
C ARG A 247 -11.42 -7.75 17.20
N ASP A 248 -12.44 -8.02 18.00
CA ASP A 248 -13.85 -7.86 17.63
C ASP A 248 -14.26 -6.41 17.86
N GLU A 249 -13.90 -5.57 16.91
CA GLU A 249 -14.18 -4.13 16.92
C GLU A 249 -14.83 -3.69 15.59
N ASP A 250 -15.41 -2.50 15.58
CA ASP A 250 -15.95 -1.90 14.38
C ASP A 250 -14.87 -1.68 13.32
N LEU A 251 -15.15 -2.08 12.09
CA LEU A 251 -14.25 -1.93 10.95
C LEU A 251 -14.07 -0.45 10.61
N ARG A 252 -12.85 -0.09 10.25
CA ARG A 252 -12.48 1.22 9.70
C ARG A 252 -11.59 1.01 8.49
N ALA A 253 -11.28 2.08 7.75
CA ALA A 253 -10.42 2.01 6.56
C ALA A 253 -9.06 1.34 6.85
N ASP A 254 -8.51 1.54 8.05
CA ASP A 254 -7.21 1.06 8.53
C ASP A 254 -7.31 -0.04 9.60
N ARG A 255 -8.51 -0.52 9.95
CA ARG A 255 -8.71 -1.52 11.00
C ARG A 255 -9.45 -2.74 10.48
N GLN A 256 -8.82 -3.89 10.68
CA GLN A 256 -9.37 -5.21 10.35
C GLN A 256 -9.50 -6.05 11.62
N PRO A 257 -10.49 -6.98 11.67
CA PRO A 257 -10.71 -7.83 12.84
C PRO A 257 -9.56 -8.83 13.06
N GLU A 258 -8.84 -9.13 11.99
CA GLU A 258 -7.65 -9.98 11.97
C GLU A 258 -6.51 -9.24 11.26
N PHE A 259 -5.38 -9.08 11.93
CA PHE A 259 -4.25 -8.32 11.41
C PHE A 259 -2.92 -8.89 11.93
N THR A 260 -1.80 -8.39 11.40
CA THR A 260 -0.47 -8.81 11.80
C THR A 260 0.24 -7.67 12.50
N GLN A 261 0.88 -7.94 13.64
CA GLN A 261 1.79 -7.04 14.34
C GLN A 261 3.24 -7.48 14.16
N ILE A 262 4.13 -6.52 14.08
CA ILE A 262 5.53 -6.69 14.46
C ILE A 262 5.51 -6.43 15.96
N ASP A 263 5.56 -7.50 16.76
CA ASP A 263 5.43 -7.42 18.20
C ASP A 263 6.79 -7.68 18.86
N GLU A 264 7.28 -6.72 19.62
CA GLU A 264 8.58 -6.77 20.26
C GLU A 264 8.47 -6.51 21.76
N GLU A 265 9.42 -7.05 22.53
CA GLU A 265 9.56 -6.77 23.96
C GLU A 265 11.04 -6.80 24.35
N MET A 266 11.47 -5.86 25.17
CA MET A 266 12.85 -5.76 25.65
C MET A 266 12.91 -5.55 27.16
N SER A 267 13.87 -6.21 27.82
CA SER A 267 14.21 -5.98 29.22
C SER A 267 15.47 -5.12 29.34
N PHE A 268 15.67 -4.48 30.50
CA PHE A 268 16.88 -3.71 30.86
C PHE A 268 17.17 -2.53 29.92
N VAL A 269 16.12 -1.87 29.41
CA VAL A 269 16.20 -0.78 28.44
C VAL A 269 15.39 0.43 28.91
N THR A 270 15.73 1.59 28.36
CA THR A 270 15.00 2.84 28.53
C THR A 270 14.06 3.10 27.34
N GLN A 271 13.26 4.15 27.42
CA GLN A 271 12.42 4.57 26.30
C GLN A 271 13.25 4.89 25.04
N ASP A 272 14.44 5.49 25.21
CA ASP A 272 15.28 5.89 24.09
C ASP A 272 15.86 4.69 23.36
N ASP A 273 16.20 3.61 24.06
CA ASP A 273 16.68 2.36 23.48
C ASP A 273 15.61 1.72 22.56
N ILE A 274 14.33 1.74 22.99
CA ILE A 274 13.19 1.25 22.18
C ILE A 274 13.04 2.10 20.92
N ILE A 275 13.13 3.43 21.04
CA ILE A 275 13.01 4.35 19.91
C ILE A 275 14.15 4.11 18.92
N GLU A 276 15.39 3.95 19.39
CA GLU A 276 16.55 3.72 18.52
C GLU A 276 16.42 2.43 17.70
N ILE A 277 15.99 1.34 18.32
CA ILE A 277 15.73 0.07 17.61
C ILE A 277 14.66 0.26 16.55
N ASN A 278 13.55 0.92 16.85
CA ASN A 278 12.47 1.13 15.89
C ASN A 278 12.86 2.11 14.77
N GLU A 279 13.61 3.17 15.05
CA GLU A 279 14.16 4.07 14.04
C GLU A 279 15.11 3.33 13.10
N GLY A 280 15.94 2.44 13.62
CA GLY A 280 16.83 1.58 12.83
C GLY A 280 16.07 0.63 11.90
N LEU A 281 14.98 0.01 12.40
CA LEU A 281 14.08 -0.81 11.59
C LEU A 281 13.46 -0.01 10.44
N LEU A 282 12.89 1.16 10.75
CA LEU A 282 12.28 2.02 9.73
C LEU A 282 13.30 2.46 8.69
N LYS A 283 14.49 2.88 9.11
CA LYS A 283 15.59 3.27 8.21
C LYS A 283 15.96 2.12 7.26
N LYS A 284 16.14 0.90 7.79
CA LYS A 284 16.44 -0.30 6.97
C LYS A 284 15.31 -0.62 5.98
N LEU A 285 14.04 -0.62 6.44
CA LEU A 285 12.88 -0.90 5.60
C LEU A 285 12.73 0.11 4.47
N PHE A 286 12.80 1.42 4.76
CA PHE A 286 12.67 2.45 3.74
C PHE A 286 13.79 2.39 2.72
N LYS A 287 15.04 2.16 3.18
CA LYS A 287 16.19 2.04 2.30
C LYS A 287 16.12 0.81 1.38
N GLU A 288 15.92 -0.38 1.96
CA GLU A 288 16.02 -1.63 1.20
C GLU A 288 14.76 -1.96 0.41
N PHE A 289 13.59 -1.46 0.85
CA PHE A 289 12.32 -1.73 0.17
C PHE A 289 11.91 -0.61 -0.79
N LEU A 290 12.07 0.66 -0.41
CA LEU A 290 11.64 1.83 -1.19
C LEU A 290 12.81 2.59 -1.84
N GLY A 291 14.06 2.33 -1.47
CA GLY A 291 15.22 3.11 -1.92
C GLY A 291 15.29 4.52 -1.31
N ILE A 292 14.57 4.77 -0.21
CA ILE A 292 14.49 6.07 0.46
C ILE A 292 15.41 6.06 1.69
N GLU A 293 16.31 7.02 1.78
CA GLU A 293 17.19 7.22 2.95
C GLU A 293 16.47 8.09 3.98
N LEU A 294 15.96 7.48 5.05
CA LEU A 294 15.39 8.21 6.17
C LEU A 294 16.48 8.87 7.01
N GLN A 295 16.30 10.15 7.31
CA GLN A 295 17.13 10.85 8.29
C GLN A 295 16.70 10.47 9.71
N THR A 296 17.63 10.00 10.51
CA THR A 296 17.44 9.67 11.94
C THR A 296 18.43 10.47 12.77
N PRO A 297 18.11 10.83 14.04
CA PRO A 297 16.86 10.54 14.75
C PRO A 297 15.65 11.26 14.14
N LEU A 298 14.47 10.63 14.22
CA LEU A 298 13.22 11.26 13.80
C LEU A 298 12.89 12.47 14.70
N PRO A 299 12.26 13.53 14.16
CA PRO A 299 11.87 14.69 14.98
C PRO A 299 10.97 14.28 16.15
N ARG A 300 11.32 14.71 17.36
CA ARG A 300 10.54 14.48 18.57
C ARG A 300 9.74 15.72 18.94
N MET A 301 8.50 15.53 19.29
CA MET A 301 7.55 16.59 19.59
C MET A 301 6.71 16.20 20.80
N THR A 302 6.53 17.13 21.75
CA THR A 302 5.59 16.90 22.83
C THR A 302 4.15 17.01 22.33
N TYR A 303 3.21 16.40 23.04
CA TYR A 303 1.77 16.54 22.75
C TYR A 303 1.36 18.03 22.69
N ALA A 304 1.82 18.84 23.65
CA ALA A 304 1.52 20.26 23.68
C ALA A 304 2.03 21.00 22.43
N GLN A 305 3.25 20.68 21.97
CA GLN A 305 3.80 21.24 20.72
C GLN A 305 3.03 20.80 19.48
N ALA A 306 2.66 19.52 19.41
CA ALA A 306 1.88 18.99 18.31
C ALA A 306 0.50 19.67 18.20
N MET A 307 -0.21 19.80 19.32
CA MET A 307 -1.51 20.48 19.37
C MET A 307 -1.37 21.98 19.10
N GLU A 308 -0.34 22.63 19.61
CA GLU A 308 -0.13 24.08 19.42
C GLU A 308 0.20 24.41 17.97
N ARG A 309 1.08 23.63 17.33
CA ARG A 309 1.57 23.92 15.98
C ARG A 309 0.68 23.34 14.87
N TYR A 310 0.00 22.22 15.11
CA TYR A 310 -0.71 21.49 14.06
C TYR A 310 -2.17 21.18 14.40
N GLY A 311 -2.60 21.35 15.64
CA GLY A 311 -3.96 21.00 16.07
C GLY A 311 -4.26 19.51 16.05
N SER A 312 -3.24 18.66 16.00
CA SER A 312 -3.36 17.20 15.93
C SER A 312 -2.23 16.53 16.71
N ASP A 313 -2.51 15.43 17.36
CA ASP A 313 -1.51 14.54 17.99
C ASP A 313 -0.75 13.66 16.98
N LYS A 314 -1.15 13.69 15.70
CA LYS A 314 -0.51 12.97 14.58
C LYS A 314 -0.27 13.90 13.40
N PRO A 315 0.59 14.92 13.55
CA PRO A 315 0.80 15.90 12.49
C PRO A 315 1.52 15.28 11.29
N ASP A 316 1.04 15.59 10.10
CA ASP A 316 1.76 15.31 8.86
C ASP A 316 2.66 16.52 8.53
N LEU A 317 3.96 16.37 8.76
CA LEU A 317 4.93 17.45 8.58
C LEU A 317 5.27 17.73 7.10
N ARG A 318 4.80 16.90 6.17
CA ARG A 318 5.11 17.03 4.73
C ARG A 318 4.46 18.26 4.10
N PHE A 319 3.37 18.75 4.68
CA PHE A 319 2.65 19.93 4.16
C PHE A 319 3.34 21.26 4.46
N GLY A 320 4.18 21.33 5.49
CA GLY A 320 4.88 22.55 5.88
C GLY A 320 4.00 23.66 6.46
N PHE A 321 2.71 23.42 6.73
CA PHE A 321 1.80 24.38 7.34
C PHE A 321 1.76 24.22 8.85
N GLU A 322 1.97 25.34 9.55
CA GLU A 322 1.83 25.43 11.00
C GLU A 322 0.73 26.41 11.38
N LEU A 323 0.07 26.11 12.51
CA LEU A 323 -0.85 27.03 13.15
C LEU A 323 -0.05 28.06 13.95
N ILE A 324 -0.10 29.32 13.55
CA ILE A 324 0.60 30.42 14.23
C ILE A 324 -0.37 31.08 15.20
N ASN A 325 -0.07 31.04 16.49
CA ASN A 325 -0.86 31.70 17.51
C ASN A 325 -0.59 33.22 17.50
N ILE A 326 -1.60 33.97 17.10
CA ILE A 326 -1.55 35.45 17.02
C ILE A 326 -2.39 36.14 18.09
N SER A 327 -2.89 35.39 19.10
CA SER A 327 -3.81 35.89 20.13
C SER A 327 -3.29 37.12 20.86
N ASP A 328 -2.00 37.17 21.20
CA ASP A 328 -1.35 38.28 21.88
C ASP A 328 -1.27 39.57 21.04
N ALA A 329 -1.19 39.42 19.72
CA ALA A 329 -1.17 40.54 18.78
C ALA A 329 -2.55 41.19 18.60
N VAL A 330 -3.63 40.48 18.93
CA VAL A 330 -5.01 40.91 18.65
C VAL A 330 -5.93 41.02 19.85
N LYS A 331 -5.42 40.73 21.08
CA LYS A 331 -6.25 40.72 22.31
C LYS A 331 -6.89 42.05 22.65
N ASP A 332 -6.24 43.16 22.32
CA ASP A 332 -6.67 44.52 22.64
C ASP A 332 -7.33 45.19 21.40
N SER A 333 -7.50 44.48 20.29
CA SER A 333 -8.05 44.99 19.03
C SER A 333 -9.51 45.37 19.14
N GLU A 334 -9.92 46.42 18.42
CA GLU A 334 -11.33 46.77 18.24
C GLU A 334 -12.11 45.74 17.41
N PHE A 335 -11.45 44.89 16.66
CA PHE A 335 -12.08 43.81 15.90
C PHE A 335 -12.56 42.70 16.83
N LYS A 336 -13.82 42.81 17.27
CA LYS A 336 -14.44 41.97 18.30
C LYS A 336 -14.43 40.46 18.01
N VAL A 337 -14.31 40.07 16.72
CA VAL A 337 -14.17 38.64 16.34
C VAL A 337 -12.88 38.06 16.94
N PHE A 338 -11.79 38.83 16.96
CA PHE A 338 -10.52 38.37 17.50
C PHE A 338 -10.37 38.65 19.00
N SER A 339 -10.56 39.90 19.42
CA SER A 339 -10.41 40.27 20.84
C SER A 339 -11.44 39.56 21.72
N GLY A 340 -12.67 39.35 21.22
CA GLY A 340 -13.70 38.60 21.94
C GLY A 340 -13.35 37.11 22.09
N ALA A 341 -12.85 36.46 21.07
CA ALA A 341 -12.39 35.08 21.16
C ALA A 341 -11.29 34.89 22.22
N VAL A 342 -10.35 35.84 22.28
CA VAL A 342 -9.28 35.81 23.31
C VAL A 342 -9.81 36.10 24.72
N ALA A 343 -10.72 37.09 24.85
CA ALA A 343 -11.33 37.44 26.15
C ALA A 343 -12.14 36.29 26.74
N ASP A 344 -12.79 35.48 25.89
CA ASP A 344 -13.54 34.28 26.28
C ASP A 344 -12.63 33.06 26.54
N GLY A 345 -11.32 33.26 26.63
CA GLY A 345 -10.35 32.18 26.90
C GLY A 345 -10.01 31.28 25.71
N GLY A 346 -10.40 31.68 24.53
CA GLY A 346 -10.08 31.02 23.27
C GLY A 346 -8.74 31.46 22.68
N SER A 347 -8.56 31.29 21.38
CA SER A 347 -7.34 31.69 20.66
C SER A 347 -7.64 32.15 19.23
N VAL A 348 -6.72 32.93 18.70
CA VAL A 348 -6.72 33.32 17.29
C VAL A 348 -5.50 32.71 16.60
N ARG A 349 -5.76 31.89 15.58
CA ARG A 349 -4.76 31.11 14.87
C ARG A 349 -4.71 31.51 13.42
N ALA A 350 -3.52 31.54 12.88
CA ALA A 350 -3.27 31.86 11.48
C ALA A 350 -2.52 30.71 10.78
N ILE A 351 -2.80 30.54 9.49
CA ILE A 351 -2.01 29.73 8.56
C ILE A 351 -1.52 30.66 7.47
N LYS A 352 -0.20 30.66 7.20
CA LYS A 352 0.40 31.39 6.10
C LYS A 352 0.55 30.45 4.91
N ILE A 353 0.18 30.94 3.73
CA ILE A 353 0.33 30.24 2.45
C ILE A 353 1.29 31.05 1.60
N ASP A 354 2.51 30.54 1.44
CA ASP A 354 3.54 31.15 0.59
C ASP A 354 3.07 31.19 -0.86
N GLY A 355 3.16 32.35 -1.50
CA GLY A 355 2.66 32.54 -2.86
C GLY A 355 1.13 32.53 -3.02
N GLY A 356 0.38 32.48 -1.92
CA GLY A 356 -1.08 32.36 -1.90
C GLY A 356 -1.84 33.62 -2.32
N ALA A 357 -1.19 34.74 -2.61
CA ALA A 357 -1.85 35.94 -3.14
C ALA A 357 -2.56 35.70 -4.48
N SER A 358 -2.17 34.64 -5.20
CA SER A 358 -2.82 34.20 -6.45
C SER A 358 -4.23 33.64 -6.27
N PHE A 359 -4.60 33.23 -5.05
CA PHE A 359 -5.96 32.73 -4.77
C PHE A 359 -7.02 33.76 -5.15
N SER A 360 -7.97 33.33 -5.96
CA SER A 360 -9.12 34.13 -6.33
C SER A 360 -10.07 34.32 -5.14
N ARG A 361 -10.94 35.33 -5.21
CA ARG A 361 -11.99 35.55 -4.21
C ARG A 361 -12.85 34.30 -4.03
N LYS A 362 -13.20 33.64 -5.13
CA LYS A 362 -14.05 32.44 -5.12
C LYS A 362 -13.40 31.28 -4.37
N GLU A 363 -12.10 31.09 -4.52
CA GLU A 363 -11.35 30.06 -3.80
C GLU A 363 -11.33 30.33 -2.29
N ILE A 364 -11.07 31.59 -1.89
CA ILE A 364 -11.11 31.99 -0.47
C ILE A 364 -12.52 31.82 0.12
N ASP A 365 -13.57 32.18 -0.62
CA ASP A 365 -14.95 32.00 -0.19
C ASP A 365 -15.27 30.49 -0.05
N SER A 366 -14.76 29.62 -0.93
CA SER A 366 -14.88 28.18 -0.79
C SER A 366 -14.19 27.65 0.47
N LEU A 367 -13.00 28.17 0.82
CA LEU A 367 -12.31 27.83 2.06
C LEU A 367 -13.12 28.31 3.28
N THR A 368 -13.80 29.47 3.17
CA THR A 368 -14.69 29.98 4.24
C THR A 368 -15.86 29.02 4.49
N GLU A 369 -16.48 28.49 3.43
CA GLU A 369 -17.54 27.48 3.58
C GLU A 369 -16.98 26.15 4.12
N PHE A 370 -15.79 25.78 3.68
CA PHE A 370 -15.14 24.55 4.15
C PHE A 370 -14.89 24.57 5.67
N VAL A 371 -14.32 25.65 6.23
CA VAL A 371 -14.04 25.73 7.68
C VAL A 371 -15.31 25.73 8.52
N LYS A 372 -16.46 26.18 7.99
CA LYS A 372 -17.74 26.10 8.67
C LYS A 372 -18.20 24.65 8.90
N THR A 373 -17.83 23.71 8.06
CA THR A 373 -18.11 22.28 8.27
C THR A 373 -17.43 21.75 9.54
N TYR A 374 -16.36 22.41 9.97
CA TYR A 374 -15.65 22.15 11.22
C TYR A 374 -16.05 23.11 12.36
N ARG A 375 -17.23 23.76 12.24
CA ARG A 375 -17.85 24.65 13.23
C ARG A 375 -17.14 26.00 13.42
N ALA A 376 -16.18 26.38 12.57
CA ALA A 376 -15.62 27.72 12.60
C ALA A 376 -16.71 28.75 12.21
N LYS A 377 -16.82 29.85 12.97
CA LYS A 377 -17.81 30.92 12.73
C LYS A 377 -17.55 31.68 11.43
N GLY A 378 -16.30 31.68 10.95
CA GLY A 378 -15.88 32.31 9.73
C GLY A 378 -14.37 32.20 9.53
N LEU A 379 -13.91 32.67 8.37
CA LEU A 379 -12.49 32.73 8.00
C LEU A 379 -12.12 34.18 7.67
N ALA A 380 -11.26 34.75 8.46
CA ALA A 380 -10.64 36.02 8.13
C ALA A 380 -9.40 35.76 7.27
N TRP A 381 -9.09 36.71 6.38
CA TRP A 381 -7.95 36.53 5.51
C TRP A 381 -7.29 37.87 5.15
N TYR A 382 -5.99 37.82 4.82
CA TYR A 382 -5.21 38.92 4.32
C TYR A 382 -4.27 38.43 3.22
N LYS A 383 -4.21 39.14 2.10
CA LYS A 383 -3.25 38.84 1.04
C LYS A 383 -2.64 40.15 0.49
N GLN A 384 -1.41 40.05 0.04
CA GLN A 384 -0.71 41.15 -0.60
C GLN A 384 -0.06 40.62 -1.87
N THR A 385 -0.32 41.27 -2.98
CA THR A 385 0.32 40.92 -4.27
C THR A 385 1.79 41.39 -4.29
N MET A 386 2.56 40.89 -5.25
CA MET A 386 3.99 41.22 -5.37
C MET A 386 4.23 42.71 -5.67
N ASP A 387 3.27 43.40 -6.28
CA ASP A 387 3.28 44.87 -6.55
C ASP A 387 2.81 45.69 -5.35
N GLY A 388 2.51 45.05 -4.22
CA GLY A 388 2.17 45.69 -2.96
C GLY A 388 0.69 45.95 -2.71
N ALA A 389 -0.21 45.60 -3.66
CA ALA A 389 -1.65 45.78 -3.46
C ALA A 389 -2.19 44.85 -2.39
N VAL A 390 -2.87 45.40 -1.37
CA VAL A 390 -3.43 44.69 -0.24
C VAL A 390 -4.93 44.43 -0.43
N SER A 391 -5.35 43.22 -0.09
CA SER A 391 -6.76 42.84 0.01
C SER A 391 -6.99 42.03 1.30
N SER A 392 -7.99 42.39 2.09
CA SER A 392 -8.23 41.74 3.39
C SER A 392 -9.71 41.82 3.77
N SER A 393 -10.18 40.83 4.53
CA SER A 393 -11.51 40.84 5.13
C SER A 393 -11.57 41.58 6.46
N TYR A 394 -10.45 41.80 7.15
CA TYR A 394 -10.41 42.33 8.50
C TYR A 394 -9.55 43.59 8.69
N ALA A 395 -8.56 43.84 7.86
CA ALA A 395 -7.56 44.90 8.06
C ALA A 395 -8.17 46.31 8.31
N LYS A 396 -9.31 46.60 7.70
CA LYS A 396 -10.01 47.87 7.90
C LYS A 396 -10.58 48.11 9.31
N PHE A 397 -10.62 47.07 10.14
CA PHE A 397 -11.10 47.09 11.51
C PHE A 397 -9.96 47.09 12.54
N MET A 398 -8.72 47.17 12.08
CA MET A 398 -7.51 47.12 12.89
C MET A 398 -6.62 48.30 12.61
N THR A 399 -5.81 48.67 13.56
CA THR A 399 -4.77 49.67 13.38
C THR A 399 -3.62 49.13 12.52
N ASP A 400 -2.85 50.04 11.89
CA ASP A 400 -1.65 49.64 11.13
C ASP A 400 -0.62 48.91 12.01
N GLU A 401 -0.50 49.32 13.31
CA GLU A 401 0.41 48.71 14.23
C GLU A 401 0.00 47.25 14.60
N GLU A 402 -1.31 47.00 14.80
CA GLU A 402 -1.84 45.64 15.03
C GLU A 402 -1.64 44.76 13.81
N ASN A 403 -1.98 45.25 12.62
CA ASN A 403 -1.73 44.53 11.37
C ASN A 403 -0.25 44.20 11.19
N LYS A 404 0.64 45.14 11.47
CA LYS A 404 2.09 44.95 11.39
C LYS A 404 2.56 43.86 12.34
N LYS A 405 2.08 43.81 13.60
CA LYS A 405 2.38 42.74 14.55
C LYS A 405 1.96 41.35 14.05
N ILE A 406 0.78 41.25 13.40
CA ILE A 406 0.31 39.99 12.83
C ILE A 406 1.25 39.54 11.70
N LEU A 407 1.58 40.43 10.76
CA LEU A 407 2.43 40.13 9.62
C LEU A 407 3.85 39.75 10.04
N GLU A 408 4.44 40.46 11.02
CA GLU A 408 5.74 40.11 11.57
C GLU A 408 5.73 38.74 12.24
N LYS A 409 4.70 38.47 13.06
CA LYS A 409 4.58 37.18 13.77
C LYS A 409 4.38 35.98 12.85
N THR A 410 3.79 36.19 11.68
CA THR A 410 3.54 35.16 10.68
C THR A 410 4.64 35.08 9.60
N ASP A 411 5.72 35.87 9.73
CA ASP A 411 6.77 36.01 8.67
C ASP A 411 6.14 36.21 7.28
N PHE A 412 5.10 37.06 7.24
CA PHE A 412 4.35 37.34 6.01
C PHE A 412 5.18 38.16 5.03
N LYS A 413 5.12 37.79 3.75
CA LYS A 413 5.84 38.48 2.66
C LYS A 413 4.86 38.85 1.54
N PRO A 414 5.19 39.90 0.72
CA PRO A 414 4.45 40.15 -0.52
C PRO A 414 4.38 38.86 -1.37
N GLY A 415 3.21 38.56 -1.88
CA GLY A 415 2.91 37.32 -2.58
C GLY A 415 2.16 36.27 -1.73
N ASP A 416 2.09 36.42 -0.41
CA ASP A 416 1.48 35.43 0.50
C ASP A 416 -0.01 35.69 0.73
N LEU A 417 -0.67 34.65 1.27
CA LEU A 417 -2.04 34.69 1.80
C LEU A 417 -2.01 34.21 3.26
N LEU A 418 -2.65 34.96 4.13
CA LEU A 418 -2.88 34.62 5.53
C LEU A 418 -4.35 34.26 5.72
N LEU A 419 -4.62 33.10 6.31
CA LEU A 419 -5.94 32.63 6.71
C LEU A 419 -6.01 32.58 8.23
N ILE A 420 -7.05 33.17 8.81
CA ILE A 420 -7.15 33.35 10.27
C ILE A 420 -8.51 32.90 10.78
N VAL A 421 -8.49 32.11 11.85
CA VAL A 421 -9.70 31.72 12.62
C VAL A 421 -9.49 32.10 14.08
N GLY A 422 -10.51 32.75 14.66
CA GLY A 422 -10.60 33.01 16.08
C GLY A 422 -11.84 32.34 16.67
N ASP A 423 -11.68 31.54 17.70
CA ASP A 423 -12.80 30.92 18.43
C ASP A 423 -12.42 30.61 19.89
N THR A 424 -13.45 30.25 20.66
CA THR A 424 -13.32 29.82 22.04
C THR A 424 -12.72 28.40 22.14
N LYS A 425 -12.36 27.97 23.34
CA LYS A 425 -11.71 26.67 23.61
C LYS A 425 -12.63 25.44 23.46
N ASN A 426 -13.93 25.59 23.24
CA ASN A 426 -14.90 24.48 23.25
C ASN A 426 -15.28 24.06 21.84
#